data_cb9b54788c552234b6f5956fccb52533
#
_entry.id   cb9b54788c552234b6f5956fccb52533
#
_cell.length_a   1.000
_cell.length_b   1.000
_cell.length_c   1.000
_cell.angle_alpha   90.00
_cell.angle_beta   90.00
_cell.angle_gamma   90.00
#
_symmetry.space_group_name_H-M   'P 1'
#
loop_
_entity.id
_entity.type
_entity.pdbx_description
1 polymer ?
#
loop_
_entity_poly.entity_id
_entity_poly.type
_entity_poly.pdbx_seq_one_letter_code
_entity_poly.pdbx_strand_id
1 'polypeptide(L)'
;MEAAELEVYVHDGIGTMVVDEKLEELREATSDDVGAILQLIEPFEKDGTLVKRDRTEIERDADHYTIVEHDGVIFACAALYPYPEAKTGEMAAVTVSPQSQGQGDGEKILKRIEQRAREMGLTSIFVLTTRTMHWFIKRGFRQVDPDWLPEARKRKYNWDRKSQVLVKNL
;
A
#
# COMPACT_ATOMS: atom_id res chain seq x y z
N MET A 1 9.61 -25.42 -33.10
CA MET A 1 10.24 -25.24 -32.73
C MET A 1 9.89 -24.83 -32.15
N GLU A 2 9.54 -25.11 -32.22
CA GLU A 2 9.96 -24.82 -31.78
C GLU A 2 9.78 -24.21 -31.21
N ALA A 3 9.44 -24.25 -31.48
CA ALA A 3 9.97 -23.73 -30.97
C ALA A 3 9.85 -23.36 -30.44
N ALA A 4 9.64 -23.52 -30.66
CA ALA A 4 10.25 -23.11 -30.13
C ALA A 4 10.19 -22.83 -29.57
N GLU A 5 9.95 -23.12 -29.58
CA GLU A 5 10.60 -22.81 -29.11
C GLU A 5 10.57 -22.27 -28.49
N LEU A 6 10.33 -22.70 -28.73
CA LEU A 6 10.97 -22.26 -28.30
C LEU A 6 10.71 -21.70 -27.77
N GLU A 7 10.37 -21.76 -28.11
CA GLU A 7 10.88 -21.30 -27.78
C GLU A 7 10.82 -20.72 -27.22
N VAL A 8 10.54 -21.13 -27.78
CA VAL A 8 11.10 -20.62 -27.42
C VAL A 8 10.87 -20.21 -27.07
N TYR A 9 10.70 -20.72 -27.44
CA TYR A 9 11.15 -20.44 -27.26
C TYR A 9 10.71 -19.87 -26.86
N VAL A 10 10.26 -19.96 -27.56
CA VAL A 10 10.52 -19.62 -27.47
C VAL A 10 10.11 -19.30 -27.20
N HIS A 11 9.85 -19.73 -27.50
CA HIS A 11 10.14 -19.60 -27.42
C HIS A 11 9.82 -19.11 -27.14
N ASP A 12 9.38 -19.27 -27.80
CA ASP A 12 9.68 -19.04 -27.82
C ASP A 12 9.45 -18.74 -27.63
N GLY A 13 8.95 -18.81 -27.99
CA GLY A 13 9.44 -18.69 -27.97
C GLY A 13 9.01 -18.67 -27.59
N ILE A 14 8.76 -18.75 -27.61
CA ILE A 14 8.92 -18.68 -27.16
C ILE A 14 8.73 -18.21 -26.56
N GLY A 15 8.32 -18.04 -26.58
CA GLY A 15 8.65 -17.58 -25.93
C GLY A 15 8.23 -16.92 -25.34
N THR A 16 7.88 -16.80 -25.09
CA THR A 16 7.84 -16.26 -24.41
C THR A 16 7.46 -15.49 -23.76
N MET A 17 7.42 -15.16 -23.49
CA MET A 17 7.10 -14.41 -22.74
C MET A 17 6.00 -14.13 -21.73
N VAL A 18 5.14 -14.24 -21.28
CA VAL A 18 4.14 -14.58 -20.26
C VAL A 18 4.74 -14.65 -18.87
N VAL A 19 6.00 -14.77 -18.88
CA VAL A 19 6.78 -14.94 -17.66
C VAL A 19 6.68 -13.77 -16.71
N ASP A 20 6.47 -12.56 -17.23
CA ASP A 20 6.45 -11.35 -16.43
C ASP A 20 5.38 -11.35 -15.34
N GLU A 21 4.22 -11.91 -15.64
CA GLU A 21 3.15 -11.98 -14.66
C GLU A 21 3.48 -12.85 -13.47
N LYS A 22 4.33 -13.86 -13.66
CA LYS A 22 4.74 -14.76 -12.60
C LYS A 22 5.76 -14.13 -11.66
N LEU A 23 6.41 -13.06 -12.11
CA LEU A 23 7.42 -12.38 -11.32
C LEU A 23 6.85 -11.27 -10.45
N GLU A 24 5.58 -10.94 -10.66
CA GLU A 24 4.89 -9.96 -9.83
C GLU A 24 4.16 -10.66 -8.70
N GLU A 25 4.34 -10.16 -7.49
CA GLU A 25 3.61 -10.65 -6.33
C GLU A 25 2.95 -9.49 -5.58
N LEU A 26 1.68 -9.68 -5.26
CA LEU A 26 0.93 -8.81 -4.38
C LEU A 26 0.67 -9.63 -3.12
N ARG A 27 1.38 -9.31 -2.04
CA ARG A 27 1.36 -10.14 -0.84
C ARG A 27 1.56 -9.33 0.42
N GLU A 28 1.33 -9.93 1.57
CA GLU A 28 1.67 -9.34 2.85
C GLU A 28 3.18 -9.42 3.07
N ALA A 29 3.72 -8.43 3.77
CA ALA A 29 5.14 -8.37 4.05
C ALA A 29 5.53 -9.33 5.18
N THR A 30 6.80 -9.73 5.19
CA THR A 30 7.39 -10.50 6.26
C THR A 30 8.56 -9.73 6.85
N SER A 31 9.18 -10.27 7.88
CA SER A 31 10.35 -9.64 8.49
C SER A 31 11.50 -9.42 7.50
N ASP A 32 11.58 -10.25 6.46
CA ASP A 32 12.62 -10.12 5.45
C ASP A 32 12.43 -8.88 4.57
N ASP A 33 11.23 -8.30 4.55
CA ASP A 33 10.90 -7.16 3.71
C ASP A 33 11.16 -5.81 4.37
N VAL A 34 11.48 -5.81 5.67
CA VAL A 34 11.57 -4.56 6.46
C VAL A 34 12.59 -3.59 5.87
N GLY A 35 13.77 -4.09 5.50
CA GLY A 35 14.81 -3.22 4.91
C GLY A 35 14.37 -2.59 3.61
N ALA A 36 13.69 -3.34 2.75
CA ALA A 36 13.21 -2.84 1.47
C ALA A 36 12.08 -1.82 1.66
N ILE A 37 11.19 -2.06 2.63
CA ILE A 37 10.13 -1.11 2.95
C ILE A 37 10.72 0.21 3.43
N LEU A 38 11.73 0.15 4.32
CA LEU A 38 12.40 1.36 4.80
C LEU A 38 13.01 2.15 3.66
N GLN A 39 13.67 1.47 2.72
CA GLN A 39 14.26 2.14 1.56
C GLN A 39 13.19 2.78 0.67
N LEU A 40 12.06 2.12 0.52
CA LEU A 40 10.98 2.61 -0.32
C LEU A 40 10.35 3.88 0.25
N ILE A 41 10.13 3.93 1.57
CA ILE A 41 9.43 5.06 2.20
C ILE A 41 10.35 6.24 2.52
N GLU A 42 11.66 6.02 2.61
CA GLU A 42 12.60 7.05 3.05
C GLU A 42 12.51 8.37 2.28
N PRO A 43 12.47 8.39 0.94
CA PRO A 43 12.37 9.65 0.22
C PRO A 43 11.11 10.44 0.57
N PHE A 44 10.02 9.75 0.85
CA PHE A 44 8.74 10.37 1.18
C PHE A 44 8.69 10.83 2.63
N GLU A 45 9.49 10.22 3.50
CA GLU A 45 9.67 10.73 4.86
C GLU A 45 10.50 12.00 4.84
N LYS A 46 11.54 12.03 4.00
CA LYS A 46 12.41 13.20 3.90
C LYS A 46 11.70 14.42 3.34
N ASP A 47 10.79 14.22 2.38
CA ASP A 47 10.06 15.34 1.78
C ASP A 47 8.81 15.73 2.57
N GLY A 48 8.52 15.04 3.68
CA GLY A 48 7.39 15.37 4.54
C GLY A 48 6.07 14.76 4.13
N THR A 49 6.03 13.97 3.06
CA THR A 49 4.79 13.31 2.63
C THR A 49 4.35 12.26 3.65
N LEU A 50 5.30 11.50 4.20
CA LEU A 50 5.02 10.48 5.20
C LEU A 50 5.62 10.85 6.55
N VAL A 51 4.97 10.40 7.62
CA VAL A 51 5.52 10.48 8.96
C VAL A 51 6.64 9.46 9.07
N LYS A 52 7.75 9.88 9.69
CA LYS A 52 8.90 9.01 9.87
C LYS A 52 8.55 7.82 10.77
N ARG A 53 8.96 6.62 10.33
CA ARG A 53 8.84 5.38 11.11
C ARG A 53 10.22 4.77 11.25
N ASP A 54 10.53 4.29 12.46
CA ASP A 54 11.81 3.62 12.64
C ASP A 54 11.69 2.13 12.31
N ARG A 55 12.85 1.48 12.25
CA ARG A 55 12.92 0.07 11.86
C ARG A 55 12.13 -0.81 12.83
N THR A 56 12.20 -0.51 14.13
CA THR A 56 11.53 -1.30 15.15
C THR A 56 10.01 -1.31 14.95
N GLU A 57 9.44 -0.15 14.59
CA GLU A 57 8.00 -0.06 14.32
C GLU A 57 7.61 -0.94 13.14
N ILE A 58 8.38 -0.89 12.05
CA ILE A 58 8.06 -1.66 10.85
C ILE A 58 8.25 -3.15 11.10
N GLU A 59 9.28 -3.54 11.86
CA GLU A 59 9.47 -4.94 12.25
C GLU A 59 8.28 -5.46 13.03
N ARG A 60 7.79 -4.67 13.98
CA ARG A 60 6.65 -5.04 14.81
C ARG A 60 5.37 -5.18 13.98
N ASP A 61 5.20 -4.28 13.01
CA ASP A 61 3.97 -4.16 12.24
C ASP A 61 4.06 -4.79 10.84
N ALA A 62 5.08 -5.58 10.57
CA ALA A 62 5.33 -6.10 9.21
C ALA A 62 4.11 -6.81 8.62
N ASP A 63 3.37 -7.57 9.43
CA ASP A 63 2.20 -8.31 8.95
C ASP A 63 1.01 -7.40 8.64
N HIS A 64 1.05 -6.13 9.04
CA HIS A 64 0.03 -5.16 8.64
C HIS A 64 0.28 -4.61 7.23
N TYR A 65 1.49 -4.80 6.70
CA TYR A 65 1.88 -4.24 5.39
C TYR A 65 1.53 -5.18 4.26
N THR A 66 1.01 -4.59 3.18
CA THR A 66 0.85 -5.25 1.89
C THR A 66 1.85 -4.62 0.93
N ILE A 67 2.48 -5.44 0.11
CA ILE A 67 3.50 -4.97 -0.83
C ILE A 67 3.23 -5.48 -2.23
N VAL A 68 3.75 -4.75 -3.21
CA VAL A 68 3.84 -5.20 -4.60
C VAL A 68 5.31 -5.41 -4.91
N GLU A 69 5.65 -6.63 -5.25
CA GLU A 69 7.00 -7.03 -5.58
C GLU A 69 7.07 -7.44 -7.05
N HIS A 70 8.05 -6.90 -7.77
CA HIS A 70 8.34 -7.31 -9.14
C HIS A 70 9.77 -7.82 -9.16
N ASP A 71 9.94 -9.08 -9.48
CA ASP A 71 11.26 -9.69 -9.65
C ASP A 71 12.18 -9.43 -8.45
N GLY A 72 11.64 -9.62 -7.26
CA GLY A 72 12.39 -9.48 -6.01
C GLY A 72 12.54 -8.04 -5.50
N VAL A 73 12.00 -7.06 -6.22
CA VAL A 73 12.09 -5.65 -5.82
C VAL A 73 10.72 -5.13 -5.43
N ILE A 74 10.65 -4.45 -4.28
CA ILE A 74 9.39 -3.89 -3.79
C ILE A 74 9.17 -2.51 -4.39
N PHE A 75 8.06 -2.33 -5.09
CA PHE A 75 7.72 -1.07 -5.76
C PHE A 75 6.57 -0.32 -5.10
N ALA A 76 5.82 -0.95 -4.23
CA ALA A 76 4.72 -0.28 -3.54
C ALA A 76 4.45 -0.96 -2.21
N CYS A 77 3.95 -0.20 -1.26
CA CYS A 77 3.52 -0.74 0.03
C CYS A 77 2.40 0.11 0.63
N ALA A 78 1.66 -0.50 1.54
CA ALA A 78 0.71 0.19 2.41
C ALA A 78 0.44 -0.69 3.62
N ALA A 79 0.15 -0.07 4.75
CA ALA A 79 -0.21 -0.78 5.97
C ALA A 79 -1.70 -0.61 6.25
N LEU A 80 -2.31 -1.61 6.89
CA LEU A 80 -3.68 -1.53 7.35
C LEU A 80 -3.72 -1.75 8.86
N TYR A 81 -4.16 -0.74 9.58
CA TYR A 81 -4.30 -0.77 11.04
C TYR A 81 -5.78 -0.80 11.40
N PRO A 82 -6.31 -1.93 11.88
CA PRO A 82 -7.74 -2.03 12.16
C PRO A 82 -8.12 -1.35 13.48
N TYR A 83 -9.31 -0.78 13.47
CA TYR A 83 -9.98 -0.24 14.65
C TYR A 83 -11.34 -0.94 14.74
N PRO A 84 -11.37 -2.18 15.26
CA PRO A 84 -12.57 -3.02 15.19
C PRO A 84 -13.78 -2.43 15.89
N GLU A 85 -13.57 -1.69 16.97
CA GLU A 85 -14.66 -1.09 17.73
C GLU A 85 -15.44 -0.07 16.91
N ALA A 86 -14.74 0.59 15.98
CA ALA A 86 -15.35 1.57 15.07
C ALA A 86 -15.62 0.97 13.69
N LYS A 87 -15.32 -0.30 13.50
CA LYS A 87 -15.48 -1.04 12.23
C LYS A 87 -14.82 -0.36 11.06
N THR A 88 -13.65 0.24 11.31
CA THR A 88 -12.87 0.93 10.28
C THR A 88 -11.40 0.58 10.44
N GLY A 89 -10.62 0.83 9.39
CA GLY A 89 -9.18 0.62 9.44
C GLY A 89 -8.45 1.76 8.78
N GLU A 90 -7.26 2.06 9.29
CA GLU A 90 -6.41 3.08 8.69
C GLU A 90 -5.49 2.47 7.67
N MET A 91 -5.50 3.02 6.45
CA MET A 91 -4.52 2.71 5.41
C MET A 91 -3.40 3.74 5.54
N ALA A 92 -2.22 3.28 5.94
CA ALA A 92 -1.11 4.15 6.27
C ALA A 92 0.12 3.80 5.45
N ALA A 93 1.11 4.70 5.42
CA ALA A 93 2.39 4.50 4.74
C ALA A 93 2.24 4.14 3.27
N VAL A 94 1.21 4.66 2.61
CA VAL A 94 0.92 4.37 1.21
C VAL A 94 2.04 4.96 0.34
N THR A 95 2.75 4.11 -0.35
CA THR A 95 3.92 4.51 -1.11
C THR A 95 4.00 3.73 -2.40
N VAL A 96 4.23 4.43 -3.51
CA VAL A 96 4.53 3.81 -4.80
C VAL A 96 5.85 4.38 -5.28
N SER A 97 6.78 3.50 -5.65
CA SER A 97 8.07 3.92 -6.17
C SER A 97 7.90 4.84 -7.37
N PRO A 98 8.68 5.93 -7.47
CA PRO A 98 8.62 6.79 -8.66
C PRO A 98 8.85 6.02 -9.96
N GLN A 99 9.61 4.93 -9.90
CA GLN A 99 9.90 4.11 -11.07
C GLN A 99 8.68 3.35 -11.59
N SER A 100 7.67 3.12 -10.73
CA SER A 100 6.49 2.35 -11.11
C SER A 100 5.21 3.17 -11.07
N GLN A 101 5.29 4.46 -10.79
CA GLN A 101 4.10 5.32 -10.78
C GLN A 101 3.48 5.35 -12.18
N GLY A 102 2.15 5.30 -12.22
CA GLY A 102 1.42 5.24 -13.48
C GLY A 102 1.22 3.84 -14.03
N GLN A 103 1.75 2.81 -13.36
CA GLN A 103 1.61 1.42 -13.80
C GLN A 103 0.53 0.65 -13.04
N GLY A 104 -0.23 1.34 -12.19
CA GLY A 104 -1.35 0.72 -11.49
C GLY A 104 -1.02 0.02 -10.19
N ASP A 105 0.21 0.13 -9.69
CA ASP A 105 0.59 -0.54 -8.44
C ASP A 105 -0.15 0.03 -7.23
N GLY A 106 -0.39 1.35 -7.21
CA GLY A 106 -1.16 1.97 -6.14
C GLY A 106 -2.59 1.45 -6.09
N GLU A 107 -3.18 1.24 -7.26
CA GLU A 107 -4.53 0.69 -7.38
C GLU A 107 -4.60 -0.76 -6.89
N LYS A 108 -3.59 -1.55 -7.22
CA LYS A 108 -3.50 -2.95 -6.77
C LYS A 108 -3.41 -3.01 -5.24
N ILE A 109 -2.59 -2.16 -4.66
CA ILE A 109 -2.45 -2.07 -3.20
C ILE A 109 -3.79 -1.70 -2.57
N LEU A 110 -4.44 -0.67 -3.09
CA LEU A 110 -5.72 -0.22 -2.54
C LEU A 110 -6.76 -1.34 -2.55
N LYS A 111 -6.88 -2.03 -3.67
CA LYS A 111 -7.85 -3.13 -3.78
C LYS A 111 -7.54 -4.25 -2.79
N ARG A 112 -6.27 -4.55 -2.60
CA ARG A 112 -5.88 -5.60 -1.65
C ARG A 112 -6.17 -5.16 -0.21
N ILE A 113 -5.90 -3.92 0.12
CA ILE A 113 -6.22 -3.37 1.45
C ILE A 113 -7.73 -3.42 1.69
N GLU A 114 -8.53 -3.06 0.70
CA GLU A 114 -9.99 -3.13 0.81
C GLU A 114 -10.45 -4.56 1.07
N GLN A 115 -9.86 -5.52 0.36
CA GLN A 115 -10.19 -6.93 0.55
C GLN A 115 -9.83 -7.39 1.96
N ARG A 116 -8.63 -7.05 2.43
CA ARG A 116 -8.20 -7.41 3.79
C ARG A 116 -9.13 -6.81 4.84
N ALA A 117 -9.53 -5.55 4.64
CA ALA A 117 -10.43 -4.88 5.57
C ALA A 117 -11.79 -5.58 5.62
N ARG A 118 -12.33 -5.98 4.46
CA ARG A 118 -13.59 -6.73 4.42
C ARG A 118 -13.47 -8.07 5.14
N GLU A 119 -12.34 -8.75 4.95
CA GLU A 119 -12.09 -10.04 5.62
C GLU A 119 -12.03 -9.90 7.14
N MET A 120 -11.63 -8.72 7.61
CA MET A 120 -11.60 -8.42 9.05
C MET A 120 -12.94 -7.96 9.60
N GLY A 121 -13.97 -7.84 8.75
CA GLY A 121 -15.27 -7.34 9.16
C GLY A 121 -15.38 -5.84 9.25
N LEU A 122 -14.42 -5.11 8.70
CA LEU A 122 -14.45 -3.65 8.69
C LEU A 122 -15.40 -3.16 7.60
N THR A 123 -16.09 -2.03 7.85
CA THR A 123 -17.06 -1.47 6.91
C THR A 123 -16.55 -0.24 6.20
N SER A 124 -15.39 0.27 6.60
CA SER A 124 -14.76 1.41 5.94
C SER A 124 -13.26 1.38 6.15
N ILE A 125 -12.56 2.15 5.33
CA ILE A 125 -11.15 2.45 5.54
C ILE A 125 -10.97 3.96 5.47
N PHE A 126 -9.94 4.47 6.15
CA PHE A 126 -9.64 5.89 6.09
C PHE A 126 -8.15 6.10 5.91
N VAL A 127 -7.79 7.28 5.39
CA VAL A 127 -6.39 7.69 5.22
C VAL A 127 -6.23 9.10 5.77
N LEU A 128 -5.03 9.39 6.25
CA LEU A 128 -4.63 10.74 6.61
C LEU A 128 -3.55 11.17 5.61
N THR A 129 -3.77 12.28 4.94
CA THR A 129 -2.85 12.75 3.92
C THR A 129 -2.72 14.27 3.95
N THR A 130 -1.54 14.76 3.61
CA THR A 130 -1.30 16.19 3.44
C THR A 130 -1.17 16.58 1.98
N ARG A 131 -0.91 15.62 1.06
CA ARG A 131 -0.54 15.95 -0.31
C ARG A 131 -1.25 15.15 -1.40
N THR A 132 -1.86 14.00 -1.07
CA THR A 132 -2.36 13.08 -2.09
C THR A 132 -3.87 12.93 -2.07
N MET A 133 -4.58 13.91 -1.55
CA MET A 133 -6.03 13.85 -1.39
C MET A 133 -6.74 13.51 -2.70
N HIS A 134 -6.33 14.12 -3.81
CA HIS A 134 -7.02 13.92 -5.09
C HIS A 134 -6.94 12.49 -5.60
N TRP A 135 -5.81 11.83 -5.36
CA TRP A 135 -5.66 10.43 -5.76
C TRP A 135 -6.71 9.55 -5.08
N PHE A 136 -6.94 9.80 -3.79
CA PHE A 136 -7.92 9.03 -3.03
C PHE A 136 -9.35 9.40 -3.40
N ILE A 137 -9.63 10.69 -3.62
CA ILE A 137 -10.98 11.14 -3.98
C ILE A 137 -11.41 10.48 -5.29
N LYS A 138 -10.52 10.37 -6.27
CA LYS A 138 -10.82 9.72 -7.55
C LYS A 138 -11.16 8.25 -7.38
N ARG A 139 -10.82 7.65 -6.25
CA ARG A 139 -11.04 6.23 -5.97
C ARG A 139 -12.12 5.97 -4.95
N GLY A 140 -12.97 6.98 -4.72
CA GLY A 140 -14.18 6.80 -3.92
C GLY A 140 -14.07 7.26 -2.48
N PHE A 141 -12.97 7.89 -2.11
CA PHE A 141 -12.84 8.47 -0.77
C PHE A 141 -13.51 9.83 -0.73
N ARG A 142 -14.03 10.19 0.45
CA ARG A 142 -14.58 11.52 0.71
C ARG A 142 -13.90 12.13 1.93
N GLN A 143 -13.75 13.43 1.93
CA GLN A 143 -13.15 14.13 3.06
C GLN A 143 -14.14 14.22 4.21
N VAL A 144 -13.65 14.01 5.43
CA VAL A 144 -14.43 14.16 6.64
C VAL A 144 -13.66 15.01 7.64
N ASP A 145 -14.34 15.49 8.67
CA ASP A 145 -13.70 16.21 9.76
C ASP A 145 -12.86 15.24 10.60
N PRO A 146 -11.72 15.69 11.16
CA PRO A 146 -10.91 14.83 12.05
C PRO A 146 -11.68 14.25 13.23
N ASP A 147 -12.77 14.88 13.66
CA ASP A 147 -13.62 14.32 14.71
C ASP A 147 -14.25 13.00 14.33
N TRP A 148 -14.31 12.68 13.04
CA TRP A 148 -14.81 11.38 12.56
C TRP A 148 -13.92 10.21 12.99
N LEU A 149 -12.63 10.47 13.26
CA LEU A 149 -11.68 9.40 13.55
C LEU A 149 -12.10 8.57 14.76
N PRO A 150 -11.77 7.26 14.75
CA PRO A 150 -11.95 6.44 15.96
C PRO A 150 -11.24 7.10 17.14
N GLU A 151 -11.80 6.96 18.33
CA GLU A 151 -11.28 7.63 19.52
C GLU A 151 -9.80 7.36 19.73
N ALA A 152 -9.38 6.10 19.60
CA ALA A 152 -7.98 5.70 19.78
C ALA A 152 -7.06 6.39 18.78
N ARG A 153 -7.52 6.62 17.54
CA ARG A 153 -6.73 7.28 16.51
C ARG A 153 -6.75 8.79 16.69
N LYS A 154 -7.89 9.32 17.12
CA LYS A 154 -8.04 10.77 17.37
C LYS A 154 -7.01 11.27 18.38
N ARG A 155 -6.75 10.50 19.42
CA ARG A 155 -5.76 10.84 20.45
C ARG A 155 -4.36 10.98 19.88
N LYS A 156 -4.07 10.30 18.77
CA LYS A 156 -2.76 10.32 18.10
C LYS A 156 -2.72 11.30 16.94
N TYR A 157 -3.81 12.01 16.68
CA TYR A 157 -3.86 12.94 15.55
C TYR A 157 -2.90 14.09 15.80
N ASN A 158 -2.03 14.36 14.82
CA ASN A 158 -1.08 15.47 14.92
C ASN A 158 -1.72 16.71 14.34
N TRP A 159 -2.22 17.58 15.21
CA TRP A 159 -2.90 18.81 14.83
C TRP A 159 -1.99 19.79 14.08
N ASP A 160 -0.68 19.76 14.39
CA ASP A 160 0.29 20.64 13.71
C ASP A 160 0.50 20.25 12.27
N ARG A 161 0.44 18.95 11.97
CA ARG A 161 0.59 18.45 10.62
C ARG A 161 -0.63 18.75 9.74
N LYS A 162 -1.79 18.88 10.36
CA LYS A 162 -3.06 19.21 9.68
C LYS A 162 -3.40 18.28 8.54
N SER A 163 -3.17 16.99 8.72
CA SER A 163 -3.53 15.99 7.72
C SER A 163 -5.03 16.00 7.50
N GLN A 164 -5.42 15.86 6.24
CA GLN A 164 -6.82 15.69 5.88
C GLN A 164 -7.22 14.25 6.07
N VAL A 165 -8.45 14.04 6.53
CA VAL A 165 -8.99 12.71 6.78
C VAL A 165 -9.96 12.36 5.65
N LEU A 166 -9.71 11.24 4.99
CA LEU A 166 -10.55 10.77 3.89
C LEU A 166 -11.05 9.37 4.21
N VAL A 167 -12.30 9.09 3.89
CA VAL A 167 -12.96 7.82 4.24
C VAL A 167 -13.57 7.21 2.99
N LYS A 168 -13.47 5.90 2.88
CA LYS A 168 -14.15 5.12 1.85
C LYS A 168 -14.96 4.02 2.50
N ASN A 169 -16.25 3.95 2.18
CA ASN A 169 -17.10 2.85 2.60
C ASN A 169 -16.83 1.62 1.73
N LEU A 170 -16.80 0.47 2.35
CA LEU A 170 -16.53 -0.79 1.67
C LEU A 170 -17.80 -1.53 1.27
#